data_500d641ccf00ccdafa1234f161affc43
#
_entry.id   500d641ccf00ccdafa1234f161affc43
#
_cell.length_a   1.000
_cell.length_b   1.000
_cell.length_c   1.000
_cell.angle_alpha   90.00
_cell.angle_beta   90.00
_cell.angle_gamma   90.00
#
_symmetry.space_group_name_H-M   'P 1'
#
loop_
_entity.id
_entity.type
_entity.pdbx_description
1 polymer ?
#
loop_
_entity_poly.entity_id
_entity_poly.type
_entity_poly.pdbx_seq_one_letter_code
_entity_poly.pdbx_strand_id
1 'polypeptide(L)'
;MGIRRSLFRYLDGFSSMRFGEDIDLSLRIYKNEASCRLFPKAWVWHKRRTDFKKFFRQVHNSGIARINLMKRHPGSLKLVHLLPAVFTLGVFACLILLLTGCILATLSLFTDRDSANLFNLGFVLSAIGLVPLLLFAFVMFVDSSIRNKSCKIGVLSVWASFIQLVGYGTG
;
A
#
# COMPACT_ATOMS: atom_id res chain seq x y z
N MET A 1 -3.03 23.76 8.22
CA MET A 1 -2.41 24.50 7.09
C MET A 1 -2.98 25.93 7.11
N GLY A 2 -2.13 26.97 7.00
CA GLY A 2 -2.55 28.36 6.85
C GLY A 2 -2.14 28.87 5.47
N ILE A 3 -2.99 29.63 4.81
CA ILE A 3 -2.73 30.23 3.49
C ILE A 3 -3.22 31.68 3.47
N ARG A 4 -2.53 32.57 2.75
CA ARG A 4 -3.01 33.94 2.54
C ARG A 4 -4.31 33.94 1.75
N ARG A 5 -5.32 34.69 2.22
CA ARG A 5 -6.64 34.75 1.59
C ARG A 5 -6.59 35.17 0.11
N SER A 6 -5.73 36.12 -0.23
CA SER A 6 -5.54 36.57 -1.61
C SER A 6 -5.04 35.43 -2.52
N LEU A 7 -4.02 34.67 -2.09
CA LEU A 7 -3.50 33.54 -2.83
C LEU A 7 -4.55 32.42 -2.94
N PHE A 8 -5.27 32.12 -1.85
CA PHE A 8 -6.33 31.11 -1.87
C PHE A 8 -7.44 31.45 -2.89
N ARG A 9 -7.86 32.71 -2.93
CA ARG A 9 -8.84 33.18 -3.91
C ARG A 9 -8.30 33.16 -5.34
N TYR A 10 -7.05 33.59 -5.54
CA TYR A 10 -6.38 33.54 -6.85
C TYR A 10 -6.28 32.13 -7.42
N LEU A 11 -6.09 31.13 -6.54
CA LEU A 11 -6.04 29.73 -6.91
C LEU A 11 -7.41 29.02 -6.94
N ASP A 12 -8.53 29.73 -6.83
CA ASP A 12 -9.90 29.18 -6.74
C ASP A 12 -10.12 28.16 -5.60
N GLY A 13 -9.33 28.29 -4.51
CA GLY A 13 -9.49 27.46 -3.33
C GLY A 13 -9.21 25.97 -3.52
N PHE A 14 -9.94 25.15 -2.77
CA PHE A 14 -9.89 23.69 -2.94
C PHE A 14 -10.64 23.25 -4.19
N SER A 15 -10.09 22.28 -4.89
CA SER A 15 -10.75 21.70 -6.06
C SER A 15 -11.92 20.79 -5.65
N SER A 16 -12.77 20.45 -6.61
CA SER A 16 -13.90 19.51 -6.43
C SER A 16 -13.49 18.05 -6.28
N MET A 17 -12.21 17.77 -6.09
CA MET A 17 -11.71 16.40 -5.85
C MET A 17 -12.21 15.87 -4.51
N ARG A 18 -12.74 14.66 -4.50
CA ARG A 18 -13.20 13.99 -3.27
C ARG A 18 -12.07 13.62 -2.32
N PHE A 19 -10.89 13.32 -2.87
CA PHE A 19 -9.69 12.94 -2.13
C PHE A 19 -8.47 13.58 -2.77
N GLY A 20 -7.51 14.08 -1.94
CA GLY A 20 -6.27 14.69 -2.40
C GLY A 20 -6.41 16.16 -2.82
N GLU A 21 -7.51 16.82 -2.43
CA GLU A 21 -7.76 18.24 -2.65
C GLU A 21 -6.70 19.15 -2.01
N ASP A 22 -6.13 18.72 -0.89
CA ASP A 22 -5.05 19.39 -0.18
C ASP A 22 -3.71 19.28 -0.94
N ILE A 23 -3.45 18.12 -1.54
CA ILE A 23 -2.27 17.88 -2.38
C ILE A 23 -2.41 18.67 -3.69
N ASP A 24 -3.60 18.65 -4.31
CA ASP A 24 -3.89 19.43 -5.51
C ASP A 24 -3.63 20.93 -5.28
N LEU A 25 -4.17 21.48 -4.18
CA LEU A 25 -3.91 22.87 -3.81
C LEU A 25 -2.42 23.15 -3.59
N SER A 26 -1.72 22.23 -2.92
CA SER A 26 -0.27 22.36 -2.69
C SER A 26 0.52 22.37 -4.00
N LEU A 27 0.15 21.54 -4.97
CA LEU A 27 0.76 21.52 -6.31
C LEU A 27 0.49 22.82 -7.08
N ARG A 28 -0.72 23.39 -6.97
CA ARG A 28 -1.07 24.69 -7.59
C ARG A 28 -0.30 25.85 -6.94
N ILE A 29 -0.14 25.83 -5.62
CA ILE A 29 0.70 26.81 -4.89
C ILE A 29 2.14 26.74 -5.40
N TYR A 30 2.71 25.53 -5.52
CA TYR A 30 4.06 25.33 -6.00
C TYR A 30 4.28 25.78 -7.46
N LYS A 31 3.32 25.48 -8.35
CA LYS A 31 3.36 25.90 -9.75
C LYS A 31 3.30 27.42 -9.93
N ASN A 32 2.72 28.14 -8.97
CA ASN A 32 2.68 29.60 -8.96
C ASN A 32 3.86 30.24 -8.17
N GLU A 33 4.94 29.46 -7.97
CA GLU A 33 6.18 29.94 -7.33
C GLU A 33 5.97 30.54 -5.92
N ALA A 34 4.84 30.25 -5.29
CA ALA A 34 4.54 30.72 -3.96
C ALA A 34 5.30 29.88 -2.91
N SER A 35 5.93 30.55 -1.96
CA SER A 35 6.73 29.89 -0.93
C SER A 35 5.85 29.24 0.15
N CYS A 36 6.19 27.98 0.50
CA CYS A 36 5.63 27.28 1.64
C CYS A 36 6.64 27.22 2.79
N ARG A 37 6.19 27.43 4.03
CA ARG A 37 7.02 27.35 5.22
C ARG A 37 6.44 26.40 6.24
N LEU A 38 7.27 25.50 6.75
CA LEU A 38 6.93 24.66 7.89
C LEU A 38 7.22 25.41 9.19
N PHE A 39 6.27 25.43 10.11
CA PHE A 39 6.43 25.99 11.46
C PHE A 39 6.53 24.83 12.46
N PRO A 40 7.72 24.44 12.94
CA PRO A 40 7.90 23.27 13.81
C PRO A 40 7.13 23.35 15.14
N LYS A 41 6.87 24.58 15.61
CA LYS A 41 6.12 24.83 16.86
C LYS A 41 4.60 24.82 16.68
N ALA A 42 4.10 24.81 15.43
CA ALA A 42 2.67 24.75 15.12
C ALA A 42 2.26 23.29 14.86
N TRP A 43 1.95 22.57 15.90
CA TRP A 43 1.55 21.17 15.84
C TRP A 43 0.23 20.95 16.59
N VAL A 44 -0.46 19.88 16.24
CA VAL A 44 -1.72 19.47 16.86
C VAL A 44 -1.71 17.97 17.13
N TRP A 45 -2.36 17.57 18.22
CA TRP A 45 -2.62 16.17 18.46
C TRP A 45 -3.71 15.67 17.52
N HIS A 46 -3.41 14.64 16.74
CA HIS A 46 -4.37 14.02 15.84
C HIS A 46 -4.57 12.55 16.20
N LYS A 47 -5.79 12.20 16.65
CA LYS A 47 -6.14 10.81 16.93
C LYS A 47 -6.28 10.04 15.62
N ARG A 48 -5.34 9.12 15.39
CA ARG A 48 -5.37 8.25 14.21
C ARG A 48 -6.49 7.22 14.31
N ARG A 49 -6.88 6.68 13.16
CA ARG A 49 -7.84 5.58 13.08
C ARG A 49 -7.21 4.32 13.63
N THR A 50 -7.95 3.60 14.51
CA THR A 50 -7.49 2.38 15.17
C THR A 50 -8.12 1.12 14.61
N ASP A 51 -9.00 1.25 13.60
CA ASP A 51 -9.76 0.19 12.96
C ASP A 51 -9.13 -0.13 11.58
N PHE A 52 -8.79 -1.40 11.34
CA PHE A 52 -8.19 -1.85 10.08
C PHE A 52 -9.09 -1.63 8.86
N LYS A 53 -10.40 -1.75 8.99
CA LYS A 53 -11.35 -1.49 7.89
C LYS A 53 -11.35 -0.01 7.47
N LYS A 54 -11.34 0.88 8.46
CA LYS A 54 -11.24 2.32 8.20
C LYS A 54 -9.86 2.69 7.67
N PHE A 55 -8.81 2.02 8.12
CA PHE A 55 -7.46 2.19 7.62
C PHE A 55 -7.34 1.75 6.16
N PHE A 56 -7.83 0.54 5.82
CA PHE A 56 -7.89 0.08 4.43
C PHE A 56 -8.58 1.09 3.50
N ARG A 57 -9.79 1.54 3.90
CA ARG A 57 -10.53 2.55 3.11
C ARG A 57 -9.74 3.84 2.91
N GLN A 58 -9.01 4.28 3.93
CA GLN A 58 -8.17 5.48 3.84
C GLN A 58 -7.04 5.31 2.83
N VAL A 59 -6.29 4.21 2.90
CA VAL A 59 -5.15 4.00 2.01
C VAL A 59 -5.59 3.71 0.57
N HIS A 60 -6.71 3.01 0.38
CA HIS A 60 -7.34 2.79 -0.92
C HIS A 60 -7.74 4.13 -1.57
N ASN A 61 -8.42 5.00 -0.82
CA ASN A 61 -8.76 6.34 -1.32
C ASN A 61 -7.51 7.18 -1.63
N SER A 62 -6.40 6.95 -0.95
CA SER A 62 -5.12 7.62 -1.25
C SER A 62 -4.52 7.14 -2.58
N GLY A 63 -4.70 5.86 -2.93
CA GLY A 63 -4.35 5.31 -4.24
C GLY A 63 -5.15 5.98 -5.36
N ILE A 64 -6.50 5.99 -5.24
CA ILE A 64 -7.39 6.69 -6.17
C ILE A 64 -6.99 8.16 -6.33
N ALA A 65 -6.74 8.86 -5.22
CA ALA A 65 -6.34 10.27 -5.23
C ALA A 65 -5.04 10.48 -6.03
N ARG A 66 -4.08 9.55 -5.92
CA ARG A 66 -2.82 9.65 -6.62
C ARG A 66 -2.99 9.57 -8.15
N ILE A 67 -3.83 8.68 -8.64
CA ILE A 67 -4.16 8.55 -10.06
C ILE A 67 -4.89 9.81 -10.58
N ASN A 68 -5.85 10.31 -9.80
CA ASN A 68 -6.57 11.54 -10.16
C ASN A 68 -5.65 12.76 -10.19
N LEU A 69 -4.71 12.86 -9.25
CA LEU A 69 -3.68 13.91 -9.23
C LEU A 69 -2.75 13.81 -10.44
N MET A 70 -2.33 12.60 -10.84
CA MET A 70 -1.53 12.39 -12.04
C MET A 70 -2.25 12.89 -13.30
N LYS A 71 -3.55 12.56 -13.44
CA LYS A 71 -4.36 13.01 -14.59
C LYS A 71 -4.46 14.55 -14.63
N ARG A 72 -4.56 15.20 -13.48
CA ARG A 72 -4.70 16.66 -13.36
C ARG A 72 -3.35 17.40 -13.43
N HIS A 73 -2.31 16.79 -12.90
CA HIS A 73 -0.95 17.32 -12.87
C HIS A 73 0.03 16.30 -13.47
N PRO A 74 0.18 16.24 -14.81
CA PRO A 74 1.15 15.37 -15.46
C PRO A 74 2.55 15.59 -14.88
N GLY A 75 3.27 14.49 -14.62
CA GLY A 75 4.59 14.52 -13.95
C GLY A 75 4.57 14.50 -12.42
N SER A 76 3.39 14.57 -11.78
CA SER A 76 3.28 14.44 -10.30
C SER A 76 3.44 13.00 -9.80
N LEU A 77 3.29 12.00 -10.66
CA LEU A 77 3.49 10.59 -10.32
C LEU A 77 5.00 10.25 -10.34
N LYS A 78 5.49 9.71 -9.23
CA LYS A 78 6.86 9.18 -9.11
C LYS A 78 6.82 7.66 -9.06
N LEU A 79 7.91 6.99 -9.48
CA LEU A 79 8.01 5.52 -9.46
C LEU A 79 7.69 4.91 -8.08
N VAL A 80 8.06 5.59 -6.99
CA VAL A 80 7.75 5.16 -5.63
C VAL A 80 6.24 5.01 -5.37
N HIS A 81 5.40 5.74 -6.08
CA HIS A 81 3.94 5.64 -5.94
C HIS A 81 3.37 4.37 -6.60
N LEU A 82 4.13 3.71 -7.48
CA LEU A 82 3.75 2.46 -8.13
C LEU A 82 4.14 1.22 -7.31
N LEU A 83 5.06 1.36 -6.35
CA LEU A 83 5.52 0.24 -5.52
C LEU A 83 4.39 -0.54 -4.85
N PRO A 84 3.35 0.10 -4.28
CA PRO A 84 2.22 -0.64 -3.69
C PRO A 84 1.42 -1.44 -4.72
N ALA A 85 1.28 -0.95 -5.96
CA ALA A 85 0.61 -1.68 -7.04
C ALA A 85 1.44 -2.90 -7.45
N VAL A 86 2.75 -2.74 -7.64
CA VAL A 86 3.66 -3.86 -7.93
C VAL A 86 3.64 -4.90 -6.81
N PHE A 87 3.69 -4.45 -5.55
CA PHE A 87 3.56 -5.34 -4.39
C PHE A 87 2.24 -6.12 -4.42
N THR A 88 1.14 -5.44 -4.70
CA THR A 88 -0.19 -6.06 -4.79
C THR A 88 -0.26 -7.13 -5.87
N LEU A 89 0.27 -6.84 -7.07
CA LEU A 89 0.40 -7.83 -8.15
C LEU A 89 1.27 -9.02 -7.73
N GLY A 90 2.38 -8.76 -7.04
CA GLY A 90 3.25 -9.79 -6.49
C GLY A 90 2.52 -10.69 -5.48
N VAL A 91 1.74 -10.11 -4.57
CA VAL A 91 0.91 -10.88 -3.62
C VAL A 91 -0.09 -11.76 -4.36
N PHE A 92 -0.80 -11.24 -5.37
CA PHE A 92 -1.73 -12.03 -6.17
C PHE A 92 -1.02 -13.17 -6.93
N ALA A 93 0.14 -12.91 -7.53
CA ALA A 93 0.94 -13.92 -8.20
C ALA A 93 1.38 -15.03 -7.21
N CYS A 94 1.86 -14.66 -6.02
CA CYS A 94 2.21 -15.60 -4.96
C CYS A 94 1.03 -16.47 -4.53
N LEU A 95 -0.16 -15.87 -4.37
CA LEU A 95 -1.37 -16.62 -4.01
C LEU A 95 -1.81 -17.58 -5.13
N ILE A 96 -1.72 -17.17 -6.38
CA ILE A 96 -2.02 -18.06 -7.54
C ILE A 96 -1.06 -19.23 -7.56
N LEU A 97 0.25 -19.00 -7.42
CA LEU A 97 1.26 -20.06 -7.38
C LEU A 97 1.03 -21.02 -6.22
N LEU A 98 0.74 -20.50 -5.04
CA LEU A 98 0.43 -21.30 -3.86
C LEU A 98 -0.80 -22.18 -4.10
N LEU A 99 -1.90 -21.61 -4.59
CA LEU A 99 -3.13 -22.37 -4.87
C LEU A 99 -2.91 -23.42 -5.95
N THR A 100 -2.26 -23.07 -7.05
CA THR A 100 -1.94 -23.99 -8.14
C THR A 100 -1.05 -25.14 -7.64
N GLY A 101 -0.04 -24.81 -6.86
CA GLY A 101 0.85 -25.81 -6.27
C GLY A 101 0.12 -26.76 -5.32
N CYS A 102 -0.77 -26.26 -4.46
CA CYS A 102 -1.60 -27.10 -3.59
C CYS A 102 -2.55 -28.01 -4.39
N ILE A 103 -3.15 -27.50 -5.46
CA ILE A 103 -4.01 -28.31 -6.35
C ILE A 103 -3.23 -29.42 -7.00
N LEU A 104 -2.05 -29.14 -7.57
CA LEU A 104 -1.21 -30.16 -8.20
C LEU A 104 -0.74 -31.22 -7.21
N ALA A 105 -0.31 -30.80 -6.01
CA ALA A 105 0.08 -31.71 -4.95
C ALA A 105 -1.08 -32.61 -4.49
N THR A 106 -2.30 -32.09 -4.43
CA THR A 106 -3.49 -32.92 -4.10
C THR A 106 -3.88 -33.84 -5.24
N LEU A 107 -3.84 -33.40 -6.49
CA LEU A 107 -4.13 -34.23 -7.67
C LEU A 107 -3.15 -35.39 -7.82
N SER A 108 -1.88 -35.23 -7.43
CA SER A 108 -0.87 -36.31 -7.46
C SER A 108 -1.26 -37.49 -6.60
N LEU A 109 -2.10 -37.30 -5.56
CA LEU A 109 -2.57 -38.38 -4.69
C LEU A 109 -3.60 -39.31 -5.37
N PHE A 110 -4.21 -38.85 -6.46
CA PHE A 110 -5.25 -39.56 -7.22
C PHE A 110 -4.75 -40.05 -8.59
N THR A 111 -3.46 -39.88 -8.91
CA THR A 111 -2.87 -40.19 -10.20
C THR A 111 -1.81 -41.24 -10.01
N ASP A 112 -1.95 -42.43 -10.67
CA ASP A 112 -0.97 -43.54 -10.57
C ASP A 112 0.30 -43.31 -11.42
N ARG A 113 0.17 -42.62 -12.56
CA ARG A 113 1.29 -42.27 -13.45
C ARG A 113 1.83 -40.88 -13.10
N ASP A 114 3.14 -40.76 -13.01
CA ASP A 114 3.86 -39.50 -12.78
C ASP A 114 3.52 -38.75 -11.47
N SER A 115 2.91 -39.44 -10.50
CA SER A 115 2.48 -38.84 -9.22
C SER A 115 3.63 -38.10 -8.50
N ALA A 116 4.85 -38.68 -8.52
CA ALA A 116 6.02 -38.07 -7.88
C ALA A 116 6.45 -36.76 -8.55
N ASN A 117 6.45 -36.69 -9.89
CA ASN A 117 6.79 -35.47 -10.63
C ASN A 117 5.74 -34.39 -10.41
N LEU A 118 4.48 -34.76 -10.43
CA LEU A 118 3.37 -33.83 -10.19
C LEU A 118 3.39 -33.28 -8.76
N PHE A 119 3.68 -34.14 -7.78
CA PHE A 119 3.84 -33.75 -6.38
C PHE A 119 5.00 -32.76 -6.20
N ASN A 120 6.19 -33.11 -6.75
CA ASN A 120 7.35 -32.23 -6.67
C ASN A 120 7.11 -30.87 -7.31
N LEU A 121 6.46 -30.82 -8.48
CA LEU A 121 6.07 -29.56 -9.13
C LEU A 121 5.13 -28.76 -8.25
N GLY A 122 4.10 -29.39 -7.70
CA GLY A 122 3.13 -28.77 -6.78
C GLY A 122 3.81 -28.20 -5.54
N PHE A 123 4.74 -28.96 -4.95
CA PHE A 123 5.52 -28.51 -3.78
C PHE A 123 6.39 -27.28 -4.10
N VAL A 124 7.13 -27.31 -5.21
CA VAL A 124 7.98 -26.19 -5.65
C VAL A 124 7.15 -24.92 -5.89
N LEU A 125 6.03 -25.03 -6.62
CA LEU A 125 5.15 -23.88 -6.86
C LEU A 125 4.56 -23.31 -5.56
N SER A 126 4.14 -24.20 -4.65
CA SER A 126 3.64 -23.77 -3.34
C SER A 126 4.72 -23.04 -2.54
N ALA A 127 5.95 -23.54 -2.56
CA ALA A 127 7.07 -22.90 -1.86
C ALA A 127 7.40 -21.53 -2.47
N ILE A 128 7.45 -21.41 -3.80
CA ILE A 128 7.67 -20.11 -4.49
C ILE A 128 6.57 -19.11 -4.15
N GLY A 129 5.32 -19.55 -4.02
CA GLY A 129 4.21 -18.66 -3.64
C GLY A 129 4.23 -18.28 -2.16
N LEU A 130 4.55 -19.22 -1.26
CA LEU A 130 4.44 -19.01 0.18
C LEU A 130 5.66 -18.29 0.78
N VAL A 131 6.87 -18.66 0.38
CA VAL A 131 8.11 -18.18 1.00
C VAL A 131 8.25 -16.65 0.95
N PRO A 132 7.99 -15.94 -0.18
CA PRO A 132 8.09 -14.49 -0.21
C PRO A 132 7.10 -13.80 0.73
N LEU A 133 5.87 -14.33 0.87
CA LEU A 133 4.85 -13.78 1.76
C LEU A 133 5.25 -13.95 3.22
N LEU A 134 5.79 -15.12 3.59
CA LEU A 134 6.27 -15.38 4.95
C LEU A 134 7.51 -14.54 5.27
N LEU A 135 8.44 -14.40 4.32
CA LEU A 135 9.62 -13.56 4.49
C LEU A 135 9.25 -12.11 4.73
N PHE A 136 8.33 -11.56 3.92
CA PHE A 136 7.82 -10.20 4.12
C PHE A 136 7.16 -10.05 5.50
N ALA A 137 6.28 -10.99 5.87
CA ALA A 137 5.62 -10.98 7.18
C ALA A 137 6.63 -11.05 8.33
N PHE A 138 7.65 -11.91 8.21
CA PHE A 138 8.70 -12.07 9.21
C PHE A 138 9.52 -10.79 9.38
N VAL A 139 9.95 -10.16 8.28
CA VAL A 139 10.71 -8.90 8.32
C VAL A 139 9.90 -7.80 8.99
N MET A 140 8.62 -7.64 8.63
CA MET A 140 7.73 -6.64 9.24
C MET A 140 7.50 -6.92 10.74
N PHE A 141 7.34 -8.19 11.11
CA PHE A 141 7.18 -8.61 12.49
C PHE A 141 8.43 -8.28 13.33
N VAL A 142 9.61 -8.68 12.86
CA VAL A 142 10.87 -8.51 13.59
C VAL A 142 11.20 -7.03 13.75
N ASP A 143 11.21 -6.25 12.64
CA ASP A 143 11.53 -4.81 12.69
C ASP A 143 10.59 -4.07 13.67
N SER A 144 9.29 -4.31 13.56
CA SER A 144 8.31 -3.63 14.42
C SER A 144 8.39 -4.10 15.87
N SER A 145 8.63 -5.40 16.12
CA SER A 145 8.77 -5.92 17.50
C SER A 145 9.98 -5.35 18.20
N ILE A 146 11.12 -5.24 17.51
CA ILE A 146 12.36 -4.68 18.07
C ILE A 146 12.18 -3.18 18.36
N ARG A 147 11.68 -2.40 17.38
CA ARG A 147 11.51 -0.95 17.53
C ARG A 147 10.53 -0.57 18.64
N ASN A 148 9.46 -1.32 18.80
CA ASN A 148 8.42 -1.03 19.78
C ASN A 148 8.55 -1.87 21.08
N LYS A 149 9.55 -2.75 21.18
CA LYS A 149 9.76 -3.66 22.32
C LYS A 149 8.50 -4.46 22.67
N SER A 150 7.74 -4.91 21.64
CA SER A 150 6.45 -5.58 21.84
C SER A 150 6.11 -6.49 20.66
N CYS A 151 6.04 -7.81 20.91
CA CYS A 151 5.60 -8.79 19.92
C CYS A 151 4.15 -8.56 19.45
N LYS A 152 3.27 -8.06 20.35
CA LYS A 152 1.89 -7.73 19.99
C LYS A 152 1.84 -6.65 18.90
N ILE A 153 2.68 -5.62 19.00
CA ILE A 153 2.80 -4.58 17.98
C ILE A 153 3.39 -5.18 16.70
N GLY A 154 4.36 -6.11 16.82
CA GLY A 154 4.91 -6.84 15.68
C GLY A 154 3.85 -7.57 14.85
N VAL A 155 2.99 -8.35 15.51
CA VAL A 155 1.87 -9.04 14.83
C VAL A 155 0.91 -8.06 14.16
N LEU A 156 0.51 -7.00 14.85
CA LEU A 156 -0.38 -5.98 14.29
C LEU A 156 0.25 -5.24 13.11
N SER A 157 1.56 -5.05 13.11
CA SER A 157 2.26 -4.37 12.03
C SER A 157 2.30 -5.19 10.73
N VAL A 158 2.36 -6.52 10.82
CA VAL A 158 2.23 -7.39 9.63
C VAL A 158 0.91 -7.12 8.93
N TRP A 159 -0.21 -7.19 9.66
CA TRP A 159 -1.53 -6.90 9.11
C TRP A 159 -1.63 -5.48 8.55
N ALA A 160 -1.13 -4.49 9.30
CA ALA A 160 -1.14 -3.10 8.86
C ALA A 160 -0.34 -2.89 7.57
N SER A 161 0.81 -3.55 7.41
CA SER A 161 1.66 -3.43 6.22
C SER A 161 0.99 -4.02 4.98
N PHE A 162 0.38 -5.22 5.08
CA PHE A 162 -0.40 -5.78 3.97
C PHE A 162 -1.60 -4.89 3.62
N ILE A 163 -2.35 -4.44 4.62
CA ILE A 163 -3.50 -3.54 4.41
C ILE A 163 -3.06 -2.25 3.73
N GLN A 164 -1.94 -1.66 4.14
CA GLN A 164 -1.44 -0.42 3.56
C GLN A 164 -1.03 -0.61 2.10
N LEU A 165 -0.23 -1.63 1.80
CA LEU A 165 0.31 -1.82 0.46
C LEU A 165 -0.77 -2.31 -0.51
N VAL A 166 -1.55 -3.32 -0.12
CA VAL A 166 -2.65 -3.84 -0.96
C VAL A 166 -3.77 -2.82 -1.09
N GLY A 167 -4.15 -2.15 0.00
CA GLY A 167 -5.18 -1.11 -0.04
C GLY A 167 -4.82 0.05 -0.97
N TYR A 168 -3.58 0.53 -0.91
CA TYR A 168 -3.10 1.59 -1.80
C TYR A 168 -2.94 1.11 -3.24
N GLY A 169 -2.43 -0.12 -3.45
CA GLY A 169 -2.20 -0.70 -4.77
C GLY A 169 -3.48 -1.06 -5.53
N THR A 170 -4.60 -1.25 -4.81
CA THR A 170 -5.93 -1.51 -5.41
C THR A 170 -6.75 -0.23 -5.64
N GLY A 171 -6.33 0.90 -5.11
CA GLY A 171 -6.98 2.21 -5.31
C GLY A 171 -6.36 2.96 -6.46
#